data_406957b1fd581e9aa65bc2d7240310d4
#
_entry.id   406957b1fd581e9aa65bc2d7240310d4
#
_cell.length_a   1.000
_cell.length_b   1.000
_cell.length_c   1.000
_cell.angle_alpha   90.00
_cell.angle_beta   90.00
_cell.angle_gamma   90.00
#
_symmetry.space_group_name_H-M   'P 1'
#
loop_
_entity.id
_entity.type
_entity.pdbx_description
1 polymer ?
#
loop_
_entity_poly.entity_id
_entity_poly.type
_entity_poly.pdbx_seq_one_letter_code
_entity_poly.pdbx_strand_id
1 'polypeptide(L)'
;MKKWFFFILFLVVISFLWLPPCAESQQKHKSKSGSVGSAVSGAEQTPVYPSMPGPGKKVPIGSDYYLIYGFDKKPKLGTVIMKVEIFTKEGKKDTSMEVKADAGMPSMKGAHETGEQPFKLSKKGDYLLPINIVMPGEWEIRLTLLKEGKVIFRGSYQFDV
;
A
#
# COMPACT_ATOMS: atom_id res chain seq x y z
N MET A 1 12.94 19.25 -45.53
CA MET A 1 13.00 20.75 -45.50
C MET A 1 12.17 21.27 -44.35
N LYS A 2 12.79 22.20 -43.64
CA LYS A 2 12.30 23.11 -42.58
C LYS A 2 12.28 22.54 -41.14
N LYS A 3 13.36 22.82 -40.52
CA LYS A 3 13.78 23.20 -39.15
C LYS A 3 12.84 24.26 -38.59
N TRP A 4 12.43 24.11 -37.30
CA TRP A 4 12.21 25.29 -36.47
C TRP A 4 12.64 25.01 -35.04
N PHE A 5 13.72 25.74 -34.71
CA PHE A 5 14.23 26.02 -33.37
C PHE A 5 13.32 27.06 -32.70
N PHE A 6 13.02 26.85 -31.44
CA PHE A 6 12.78 27.96 -30.52
C PHE A 6 13.42 27.68 -29.17
N PHE A 7 14.53 28.35 -28.97
CA PHE A 7 15.17 28.64 -27.69
C PHE A 7 14.31 29.66 -26.94
N ILE A 8 13.95 29.41 -25.70
CA ILE A 8 13.69 30.46 -24.71
C ILE A 8 14.39 30.10 -23.41
N LEU A 9 15.47 30.80 -23.18
CA LEU A 9 16.24 30.95 -21.99
C LEU A 9 15.48 31.89 -21.03
N PHE A 10 15.13 31.47 -19.83
CA PHE A 10 14.77 32.38 -18.75
C PHE A 10 15.53 32.03 -17.49
N LEU A 11 16.56 32.82 -17.26
CA LEU A 11 17.38 32.92 -16.05
C LEU A 11 16.67 33.91 -15.12
N VAL A 12 16.19 33.49 -13.97
CA VAL A 12 15.93 34.41 -12.86
C VAL A 12 16.52 33.85 -11.58
N VAL A 13 17.65 34.46 -11.23
CA VAL A 13 18.34 34.36 -9.94
C VAL A 13 17.60 35.30 -8.98
N ILE A 14 17.05 34.79 -7.89
CA ILE A 14 16.72 35.61 -6.72
C ILE A 14 17.23 34.89 -5.48
N SER A 15 18.36 35.39 -5.02
CA SER A 15 18.91 35.17 -3.68
C SER A 15 18.05 35.88 -2.65
N PHE A 16 17.56 35.16 -1.65
CA PHE A 16 17.14 35.79 -0.40
C PHE A 16 17.69 34.98 0.78
N LEU A 17 18.77 35.50 1.33
CA LEU A 17 19.26 35.20 2.68
C LEU A 17 18.23 35.75 3.68
N TRP A 18 17.66 34.90 4.51
CA TRP A 18 17.10 35.31 5.79
C TRP A 18 17.52 34.32 6.86
N LEU A 19 18.41 34.77 7.73
CA LEU A 19 18.67 34.16 9.04
C LEU A 19 17.65 34.69 10.04
N PRO A 20 17.08 33.84 10.90
CA PRO A 20 16.43 34.29 12.11
C PRO A 20 17.38 34.25 13.32
N PRO A 21 17.24 35.17 14.28
CA PRO A 21 18.07 35.18 15.49
C PRO A 21 17.57 34.20 16.54
N CYS A 22 18.55 33.62 17.22
CA CYS A 22 18.43 32.88 18.46
C CYS A 22 17.76 33.73 19.56
N ALA A 23 16.74 33.22 20.23
CA ALA A 23 16.32 33.74 21.52
C ALA A 23 16.06 32.56 22.47
N GLU A 24 17.00 32.35 23.33
CA GLU A 24 16.96 31.55 24.54
C GLU A 24 16.04 32.24 25.58
N SER A 25 15.08 31.51 26.12
CA SER A 25 14.36 31.95 27.33
C SER A 25 13.99 30.73 28.15
N GLN A 26 14.74 30.56 29.24
CA GLN A 26 14.39 29.71 30.36
C GLN A 26 13.24 30.35 31.16
N GLN A 27 12.22 29.59 31.52
CA GLN A 27 11.43 29.85 32.73
C GLN A 27 10.71 28.59 33.25
N LYS A 28 11.27 28.00 34.28
CA LYS A 28 10.77 27.85 35.68
C LYS A 28 9.39 27.25 35.90
N HIS A 29 9.44 26.08 36.54
CA HIS A 29 8.34 25.39 37.25
C HIS A 29 7.28 26.28 37.87
N LYS A 30 5.99 25.95 37.63
CA LYS A 30 4.96 26.05 38.67
C LYS A 30 3.83 25.06 38.37
N SER A 31 3.66 24.10 39.25
CA SER A 31 2.53 23.20 39.33
C SER A 31 1.23 23.96 39.59
N LYS A 32 0.18 23.66 38.82
CA LYS A 32 -1.20 23.86 39.28
C LYS A 32 -2.15 22.86 38.61
N SER A 33 -2.75 22.07 39.46
CA SER A 33 -3.87 21.18 39.23
C SER A 33 -5.04 21.92 38.55
N GLY A 34 -5.69 21.23 37.60
CA GLY A 34 -7.07 21.59 37.29
C GLY A 34 -7.51 21.33 35.86
N SER A 35 -8.51 20.45 35.74
CA SER A 35 -9.52 20.31 34.71
C SER A 35 -9.18 19.46 33.45
N VAL A 36 -9.82 18.33 33.46
CA VAL A 36 -10.32 17.46 32.42
C VAL A 36 -10.54 18.19 31.09
N GLY A 37 -9.60 18.01 30.18
CA GLY A 37 -9.77 18.24 28.75
C GLY A 37 -9.81 16.88 28.10
N SER A 38 -10.95 16.45 27.60
CA SER A 38 -11.11 15.24 26.79
C SER A 38 -10.20 15.30 25.60
N ALA A 39 -9.02 14.67 25.71
CA ALA A 39 -8.24 14.30 24.55
C ALA A 39 -9.08 13.26 23.79
N VAL A 40 -9.64 13.66 22.65
CA VAL A 40 -10.17 12.74 21.65
C VAL A 40 -8.97 11.91 21.19
N SER A 41 -8.79 10.77 21.85
CA SER A 41 -7.94 9.70 21.38
C SER A 41 -8.51 9.27 20.03
N GLY A 42 -7.89 9.72 18.94
CA GLY A 42 -8.09 9.15 17.62
C GLY A 42 -7.71 7.68 17.73
N ALA A 43 -8.67 6.82 18.00
CA ALA A 43 -8.48 5.39 17.90
C ALA A 43 -8.03 5.12 16.46
N GLU A 44 -6.78 4.76 16.30
CA GLU A 44 -6.21 4.26 15.04
C GLU A 44 -6.99 2.99 14.70
N GLN A 45 -8.02 3.16 13.84
CA GLN A 45 -8.89 2.05 13.45
C GLN A 45 -8.03 1.09 12.65
N THR A 46 -7.77 -0.07 13.20
CA THR A 46 -7.11 -1.17 12.50
C THR A 46 -7.82 -1.41 11.18
N PRO A 47 -7.12 -1.38 10.03
CA PRO A 47 -7.74 -1.57 8.73
C PRO A 47 -8.47 -2.90 8.66
N VAL A 48 -9.72 -2.88 8.19
CA VAL A 48 -10.53 -4.09 7.99
C VAL A 48 -10.22 -4.65 6.58
N TYR A 49 -9.96 -5.95 6.50
CA TYR A 49 -9.70 -6.69 5.27
C TYR A 49 -10.80 -7.75 5.07
N PRO A 50 -11.86 -7.48 4.29
CA PRO A 50 -12.89 -8.47 3.97
C PRO A 50 -12.30 -9.70 3.26
N SER A 51 -12.83 -10.89 3.56
CA SER A 51 -12.40 -12.13 2.89
C SER A 51 -12.72 -12.11 1.40
N MET A 52 -11.73 -12.45 0.58
CA MET A 52 -11.86 -12.56 -0.87
C MET A 52 -12.25 -13.98 -1.28
N PRO A 53 -12.99 -14.14 -2.41
CA PRO A 53 -13.22 -15.46 -3.01
C PRO A 53 -11.89 -16.10 -3.42
N GLY A 54 -11.85 -17.43 -3.54
CA GLY A 54 -10.63 -18.17 -3.89
C GLY A 54 -9.99 -17.72 -5.22
N PRO A 55 -8.70 -18.09 -5.43
CA PRO A 55 -7.92 -17.71 -6.61
C PRO A 55 -8.64 -18.01 -7.94
N GLY A 56 -8.41 -17.17 -8.97
CA GLY A 56 -9.00 -17.29 -10.29
C GLY A 56 -10.41 -16.71 -10.42
N LYS A 57 -11.02 -16.28 -9.32
CA LYS A 57 -12.37 -15.66 -9.34
C LYS A 57 -12.27 -14.14 -9.44
N LYS A 58 -13.31 -13.52 -10.03
CA LYS A 58 -13.45 -12.08 -10.08
C LYS A 58 -13.77 -11.51 -8.69
N VAL A 59 -13.01 -10.52 -8.25
CA VAL A 59 -13.22 -9.77 -7.02
C VAL A 59 -13.57 -8.34 -7.40
N PRO A 60 -14.78 -7.84 -7.13
CA PRO A 60 -15.17 -6.47 -7.50
C PRO A 60 -14.39 -5.43 -6.69
N ILE A 61 -14.05 -4.32 -7.33
CA ILE A 61 -13.43 -3.13 -6.73
C ILE A 61 -14.34 -1.94 -7.06
N GLY A 62 -15.24 -1.61 -6.14
CA GLY A 62 -16.28 -0.62 -6.41
C GLY A 62 -17.17 -1.01 -7.60
N SER A 63 -17.59 0.00 -8.38
CA SER A 63 -18.44 -0.17 -9.56
C SER A 63 -17.68 -0.31 -10.88
N ASP A 64 -16.41 0.09 -10.91
CA ASP A 64 -15.70 0.38 -12.17
C ASP A 64 -14.58 -0.60 -12.48
N TYR A 65 -14.18 -1.41 -11.49
CA TYR A 65 -13.05 -2.33 -11.61
C TYR A 65 -13.34 -3.69 -11.00
N TYR A 66 -12.57 -4.68 -11.41
CA TYR A 66 -12.41 -5.96 -10.71
C TYR A 66 -10.97 -6.43 -10.81
N LEU A 67 -10.57 -7.25 -9.85
CA LEU A 67 -9.29 -7.96 -9.93
C LEU A 67 -9.53 -9.47 -10.05
N ILE A 68 -8.52 -10.14 -10.59
CA ILE A 68 -8.36 -11.59 -10.54
C ILE A 68 -6.96 -11.84 -9.97
N TYR A 69 -6.87 -12.71 -8.97
CA TYR A 69 -5.58 -13.07 -8.41
C TYR A 69 -5.36 -14.58 -8.47
N GLY A 70 -4.11 -14.98 -8.38
CA GLY A 70 -3.71 -16.38 -8.38
C GLY A 70 -2.26 -16.54 -7.95
N PHE A 71 -1.76 -17.76 -8.03
CA PHE A 71 -0.40 -18.11 -7.69
C PHE A 71 0.24 -18.87 -8.85
N ASP A 72 1.57 -18.78 -8.98
CA ASP A 72 2.35 -19.53 -9.97
C ASP A 72 2.27 -21.07 -9.73
N LYS A 73 2.06 -21.46 -8.48
CA LYS A 73 1.88 -22.85 -8.05
C LYS A 73 1.00 -22.87 -6.78
N LYS A 74 0.45 -24.03 -6.44
CA LYS A 74 -0.28 -24.17 -5.15
C LYS A 74 0.64 -23.72 -4.00
N PRO A 75 0.16 -22.84 -3.10
CA PRO A 75 0.92 -22.42 -1.93
C PRO A 75 1.46 -23.60 -1.12
N LYS A 76 2.74 -23.58 -0.84
CA LYS A 76 3.47 -24.57 -0.05
C LYS A 76 4.75 -23.92 0.50
N LEU A 77 5.45 -24.60 1.41
CA LEU A 77 6.73 -24.12 1.93
C LEU A 77 7.70 -23.67 0.83
N GLY A 78 8.37 -22.57 1.07
CA GLY A 78 9.26 -21.89 0.15
C GLY A 78 8.59 -20.70 -0.53
N THR A 79 9.22 -20.18 -1.58
CA THR A 79 8.72 -18.99 -2.28
C THR A 79 7.61 -19.36 -3.27
N VAL A 80 6.49 -18.64 -3.21
CA VAL A 80 5.38 -18.67 -4.17
C VAL A 80 5.17 -17.27 -4.72
N ILE A 81 4.82 -17.16 -6.01
CA ILE A 81 4.57 -15.84 -6.64
C ILE A 81 3.06 -15.62 -6.70
N MET A 82 2.58 -14.62 -5.96
CA MET A 82 1.22 -14.13 -6.12
C MET A 82 1.16 -13.23 -7.35
N LYS A 83 0.16 -13.47 -8.21
CA LYS A 83 -0.15 -12.67 -9.39
C LYS A 83 -1.50 -11.99 -9.17
N VAL A 84 -1.57 -10.70 -9.49
CA VAL A 84 -2.82 -9.91 -9.49
C VAL A 84 -2.96 -9.25 -10.85
N GLU A 85 -4.14 -9.34 -11.44
CA GLU A 85 -4.54 -8.69 -12.68
C GLU A 85 -5.75 -7.80 -12.38
N ILE A 86 -5.70 -6.56 -12.82
CA ILE A 86 -6.77 -5.58 -12.59
C ILE A 86 -7.40 -5.24 -13.93
N PHE A 87 -8.72 -5.14 -13.95
CA PHE A 87 -9.50 -4.86 -15.15
C PHE A 87 -10.56 -3.80 -14.87
N THR A 88 -10.84 -2.98 -15.87
CA THR A 88 -12.05 -2.16 -15.87
C THR A 88 -13.28 -3.06 -16.00
N LYS A 89 -14.46 -2.52 -15.70
CA LYS A 89 -15.74 -3.28 -15.86
C LYS A 89 -15.97 -3.78 -17.28
N GLU A 90 -15.41 -3.08 -18.30
CA GLU A 90 -15.45 -3.47 -19.71
C GLU A 90 -14.45 -4.60 -20.05
N GLY A 91 -13.64 -5.06 -19.08
CA GLY A 91 -12.66 -6.13 -19.28
C GLY A 91 -11.33 -5.68 -19.84
N LYS A 92 -11.06 -4.37 -19.91
CA LYS A 92 -9.75 -3.86 -20.30
C LYS A 92 -8.79 -3.91 -19.11
N LYS A 93 -7.58 -4.44 -19.30
CA LYS A 93 -6.55 -4.49 -18.26
C LYS A 93 -6.11 -3.07 -17.87
N ASP A 94 -6.06 -2.79 -16.56
CA ASP A 94 -5.61 -1.52 -15.98
C ASP A 94 -4.32 -1.74 -15.19
N THR A 95 -3.30 -0.95 -15.47
CA THR A 95 -1.98 -1.01 -14.82
C THR A 95 -1.63 0.31 -14.10
N SER A 96 -2.61 1.18 -13.90
CA SER A 96 -2.42 2.48 -13.29
C SER A 96 -2.48 2.47 -11.75
N MET A 97 -2.81 1.32 -11.15
CA MET A 97 -2.95 1.19 -9.72
C MET A 97 -1.64 0.78 -9.04
N GLU A 98 -1.49 1.16 -7.79
CA GLU A 98 -0.47 0.62 -6.90
C GLU A 98 -1.09 -0.53 -6.11
N VAL A 99 -0.40 -1.68 -6.11
CA VAL A 99 -0.84 -2.89 -5.40
C VAL A 99 0.18 -3.24 -4.35
N LYS A 100 -0.28 -3.43 -3.11
CA LYS A 100 0.55 -3.86 -1.97
C LYS A 100 -0.09 -5.07 -1.31
N ALA A 101 0.72 -5.92 -0.70
CA ALA A 101 0.23 -6.94 0.20
C ALA A 101 1.16 -7.14 1.39
N ASP A 102 0.57 -7.59 2.48
CA ASP A 102 1.23 -8.12 3.63
C ASP A 102 0.83 -9.58 3.79
N ALA A 103 1.82 -10.45 4.00
CA ALA A 103 1.59 -11.88 4.18
C ALA A 103 2.11 -12.31 5.56
N GLY A 104 1.33 -13.09 6.27
CA GLY A 104 1.69 -13.52 7.61
C GLY A 104 0.78 -14.64 8.13
N MET A 105 1.05 -15.05 9.36
CA MET A 105 0.25 -16.06 10.07
C MET A 105 -0.68 -15.36 11.07
N PRO A 106 -2.02 -15.44 10.93
CA PRO A 106 -2.96 -14.78 11.84
C PRO A 106 -2.78 -15.16 13.30
N SER A 107 -2.38 -16.42 13.57
CA SER A 107 -2.12 -16.96 14.91
C SER A 107 -0.81 -16.46 15.54
N MET A 108 0.10 -15.87 14.74
CA MET A 108 1.44 -15.46 15.17
C MET A 108 1.74 -14.02 14.74
N LYS A 109 0.82 -13.11 15.04
CA LYS A 109 0.94 -11.68 14.69
C LYS A 109 2.26 -11.09 15.17
N GLY A 110 2.93 -10.36 14.26
CA GLY A 110 4.20 -9.70 14.50
C GLY A 110 5.44 -10.60 14.41
N ALA A 111 5.30 -11.94 14.40
CA ALA A 111 6.46 -12.84 14.33
C ALA A 111 6.83 -13.24 12.89
N HIS A 112 5.86 -13.33 11.99
CA HIS A 112 6.05 -13.81 10.61
C HIS A 112 5.31 -12.93 9.58
N GLU A 113 5.04 -11.67 9.91
CA GLU A 113 4.47 -10.70 8.97
C GLU A 113 5.57 -10.13 8.07
N THR A 114 5.31 -10.07 6.76
CA THR A 114 6.26 -9.48 5.80
C THR A 114 6.23 -7.94 5.82
N GLY A 115 5.21 -7.35 6.44
CA GLY A 115 4.84 -5.95 6.28
C GLY A 115 4.31 -5.69 4.87
N GLU A 116 3.74 -4.51 4.64
CA GLU A 116 3.24 -4.13 3.31
C GLU A 116 4.38 -4.09 2.28
N GLN A 117 4.35 -5.01 1.32
CA GLN A 117 5.29 -5.09 0.20
C GLN A 117 4.61 -4.69 -1.10
N PRO A 118 5.23 -3.84 -1.94
CA PRO A 118 4.68 -3.46 -3.23
C PRO A 118 4.84 -4.58 -4.26
N PHE A 119 3.80 -4.78 -5.07
CA PHE A 119 3.89 -5.65 -6.24
C PHE A 119 4.71 -4.99 -7.35
N LYS A 120 5.43 -5.81 -8.11
CA LYS A 120 6.14 -5.38 -9.31
C LYS A 120 5.29 -5.61 -10.54
N LEU A 121 5.14 -4.59 -11.38
CA LEU A 121 4.43 -4.70 -12.64
C LEU A 121 5.31 -5.41 -13.68
N SER A 122 4.79 -6.48 -14.28
CA SER A 122 5.44 -7.22 -15.36
C SER A 122 5.22 -6.54 -16.72
N LYS A 123 6.02 -6.93 -17.73
CA LYS A 123 5.81 -6.44 -19.11
C LYS A 123 4.46 -6.83 -19.72
N LYS A 124 3.79 -7.85 -19.15
CA LYS A 124 2.45 -8.30 -19.56
C LYS A 124 1.32 -7.57 -18.85
N GLY A 125 1.64 -6.61 -17.96
CA GLY A 125 0.65 -5.89 -17.17
C GLY A 125 0.11 -6.69 -15.98
N ASP A 126 0.82 -7.70 -15.52
CA ASP A 126 0.49 -8.46 -14.31
C ASP A 126 1.28 -7.88 -13.13
N TYR A 127 0.65 -7.74 -11.99
CA TYR A 127 1.30 -7.41 -10.74
C TYR A 127 1.80 -8.68 -10.06
N LEU A 128 3.07 -8.74 -9.71
CA LEU A 128 3.73 -9.93 -9.17
C LEU A 128 4.39 -9.62 -7.83
N LEU A 129 4.15 -10.49 -6.83
CA LEU A 129 4.80 -10.43 -5.53
C LEU A 129 5.30 -11.82 -5.13
N PRO A 130 6.61 -12.02 -4.90
CA PRO A 130 7.12 -13.22 -4.27
C PRO A 130 6.79 -13.20 -2.77
N ILE A 131 6.18 -14.29 -2.28
CA ILE A 131 5.83 -14.50 -0.87
C ILE A 131 6.63 -15.71 -0.38
N ASN A 132 7.36 -15.55 0.71
CA ASN A 132 8.14 -16.63 1.30
C ASN A 132 7.38 -17.28 2.46
N ILE A 133 6.91 -18.50 2.24
CA ILE A 133 6.18 -19.31 3.23
C ILE A 133 7.21 -20.12 4.00
N VAL A 134 7.47 -19.76 5.25
CA VAL A 134 8.61 -20.29 6.04
C VAL A 134 8.24 -21.46 6.94
N MET A 135 6.94 -21.67 7.21
CA MET A 135 6.48 -22.75 8.07
C MET A 135 5.07 -23.22 7.70
N PRO A 136 4.68 -24.46 8.07
CA PRO A 136 3.34 -24.96 7.84
C PRO A 136 2.33 -24.28 8.78
N GLY A 137 1.07 -24.26 8.38
CA GLY A 137 -0.06 -23.73 9.14
C GLY A 137 -0.90 -22.75 8.33
N GLU A 138 -1.77 -22.01 9.03
CA GLU A 138 -2.67 -21.04 8.42
C GLU A 138 -1.93 -19.74 8.07
N TRP A 139 -2.04 -19.34 6.81
CA TRP A 139 -1.48 -18.10 6.27
C TRP A 139 -2.59 -17.17 5.79
N GLU A 140 -2.37 -15.88 5.94
CA GLU A 140 -3.20 -14.82 5.42
C GLU A 140 -2.39 -13.86 4.55
N ILE A 141 -2.96 -13.49 3.40
CA ILE A 141 -2.43 -12.41 2.56
C ILE A 141 -3.45 -11.27 2.60
N ARG A 142 -3.05 -10.11 3.07
CA ARG A 142 -3.83 -8.87 3.13
C ARG A 142 -3.44 -7.98 1.96
N LEU A 143 -4.36 -7.75 1.04
CA LEU A 143 -4.16 -7.00 -0.19
C LEU A 143 -4.73 -5.58 -0.05
N THR A 144 -3.95 -4.58 -0.43
CA THR A 144 -4.35 -3.17 -0.49
C THR A 144 -4.10 -2.63 -1.89
N LEU A 145 -5.13 -2.03 -2.50
CA LEU A 145 -5.01 -1.35 -3.79
C LEU A 145 -5.19 0.16 -3.60
N LEU A 146 -4.29 0.91 -4.23
CA LEU A 146 -4.34 2.37 -4.23
C LEU A 146 -4.45 2.89 -5.66
N LYS A 147 -5.25 3.95 -5.83
CA LYS A 147 -5.32 4.74 -7.04
C LYS A 147 -5.08 6.20 -6.67
N GLU A 148 -4.09 6.83 -7.32
CA GLU A 148 -3.70 8.21 -7.03
C GLU A 148 -3.43 8.45 -5.54
N GLY A 149 -2.77 7.48 -4.87
CA GLY A 149 -2.44 7.53 -3.44
C GLY A 149 -3.61 7.26 -2.49
N LYS A 150 -4.84 7.06 -2.99
CA LYS A 150 -6.02 6.75 -2.17
C LYS A 150 -6.28 5.25 -2.17
N VAL A 151 -6.53 4.67 -1.00
CA VAL A 151 -6.93 3.26 -0.90
C VAL A 151 -8.36 3.12 -1.44
N ILE A 152 -8.51 2.27 -2.47
CA ILE A 152 -9.79 1.98 -3.13
C ILE A 152 -10.31 0.57 -2.84
N PHE A 153 -9.43 -0.32 -2.36
CA PHE A 153 -9.81 -1.69 -2.03
C PHE A 153 -8.89 -2.26 -0.94
N ARG A 154 -9.47 -3.07 -0.06
CA ARG A 154 -8.78 -3.99 0.85
C ARG A 154 -9.46 -5.34 0.81
N GLY A 155 -8.68 -6.41 0.89
CA GLY A 155 -9.20 -7.77 0.96
C GLY A 155 -8.17 -8.73 1.50
N SER A 156 -8.62 -9.84 2.08
CA SER A 156 -7.73 -10.89 2.58
C SER A 156 -8.05 -12.24 1.96
N TYR A 157 -7.03 -13.09 1.89
CA TYR A 157 -7.14 -14.48 1.48
C TYR A 157 -6.36 -15.36 2.45
N GLN A 158 -7.06 -16.34 3.04
CA GLN A 158 -6.49 -17.31 3.98
C GLN A 158 -6.37 -18.66 3.31
N PHE A 159 -5.32 -19.40 3.64
CA PHE A 159 -5.04 -20.76 3.14
C PHE A 159 -4.11 -21.50 4.10
N ASP A 160 -4.17 -22.82 4.05
CA ASP A 160 -3.30 -23.72 4.81
C ASP A 160 -2.16 -24.26 3.96
N VAL A 161 -1.00 -24.45 4.63
CA VAL A 161 0.24 -25.02 4.07
C VAL A 161 0.76 -26.16 4.91
#